data_78a951217e0e913d192018c163f92432
#
_entry.id   78a951217e0e913d192018c163f92432
#
_cell.length_a   1.000
_cell.length_b   1.000
_cell.length_c   1.000
_cell.angle_alpha   90.00
_cell.angle_beta   90.00
_cell.angle_gamma   90.00
#
_symmetry.space_group_name_H-M   'P 1'
#
loop_
_entity.id
_entity.type
_entity.pdbx_description
1 polymer ?
#
loop_
_entity_poly.entity_id
_entity_poly.type
_entity_poly.pdbx_seq_one_letter_code
_entity_poly.pdbx_strand_id
1 'polypeptide(L)'
;MTTAHNTDTKKVTLALQGGGAHSAYVWGVLDYLLQQDGVDIVAVSGTSGGAMIAAVLAYGLSLERDARGRRLDDAARRTHARELLDTFWRRVAELGDAYLNPYRFTPNLFHRSWNIDGLPVPVALNALSLITSPYQSWGGPRQNPIAQAIADCIDLDALNRSTTGPALYVCATNVRTSQPKSFSKDEIQIPHLLASACLPMVDRAVCIDGEYYWDGGYVADPALAPLIEHHKQQTRDMVIVGVNPIVMRKTDTPPDTAWKIIDRINEITFNASLIAEIKRIHEVNELLRQVPHDARARQSGGKLHDKEEILLHYIPPHADMASFGVASKSNTALPFLLHLKALGRDVAKKWLAGATDGGGAAHLGTSSDTNLVQLFIDPHRADAPPLPDAVQGVQTVSAG
;
A
#
# COMPACT_ATOMS: atom_id res chain seq x y z
N MET A 1 32.24 -5.51 25.96
CA MET A 1 30.92 -5.51 26.66
C MET A 1 29.86 -5.35 25.61
N THR A 2 29.34 -6.44 25.10
CA THR A 2 28.24 -6.50 24.15
C THR A 2 26.94 -6.39 24.93
N THR A 3 26.30 -5.23 24.86
CA THR A 3 24.95 -5.06 25.37
C THR A 3 24.02 -5.85 24.44
N ALA A 4 23.56 -7.01 24.92
CA ALA A 4 22.47 -7.74 24.31
C ALA A 4 21.22 -6.81 24.34
N HIS A 5 20.88 -6.21 23.24
CA HIS A 5 19.55 -5.65 23.02
C HIS A 5 18.60 -6.84 22.86
N ASN A 6 18.03 -7.25 23.98
CA ASN A 6 16.88 -8.14 24.01
C ASN A 6 15.63 -7.28 23.67
N THR A 7 15.52 -6.83 22.45
CA THR A 7 14.27 -6.26 21.93
C THR A 7 13.39 -7.46 21.60
N ASP A 8 12.30 -7.60 22.35
CA ASP A 8 11.23 -8.55 22.07
C ASP A 8 10.64 -8.22 20.70
N THR A 9 11.16 -8.86 19.63
CA THR A 9 10.80 -8.59 18.25
C THR A 9 9.33 -8.93 18.02
N LYS A 10 8.53 -7.94 17.63
CA LYS A 10 7.10 -8.11 17.39
C LYS A 10 6.85 -8.60 15.97
N LYS A 11 6.17 -9.74 15.86
CA LYS A 11 5.70 -10.26 14.58
C LYS A 11 4.48 -9.47 14.11
N VAL A 12 4.48 -9.09 12.84
CA VAL A 12 3.36 -8.35 12.24
C VAL A 12 3.01 -8.92 10.86
N THR A 13 1.75 -8.76 10.48
CA THR A 13 1.34 -8.86 9.08
C THR A 13 1.22 -7.45 8.51
N LEU A 14 1.57 -7.27 7.24
CA LEU A 14 1.48 -5.99 6.54
C LEU A 14 0.40 -6.01 5.47
N ALA A 15 -0.41 -4.96 5.42
CA ALA A 15 -1.38 -4.72 4.37
C ALA A 15 -1.03 -3.42 3.65
N LEU A 16 -0.59 -3.51 2.38
CA LEU A 16 -0.04 -2.41 1.61
C LEU A 16 -1.05 -1.89 0.59
N GLN A 17 -1.55 -0.67 0.79
CA GLN A 17 -2.48 -0.02 -0.11
C GLN A 17 -1.83 0.31 -1.47
N GLY A 18 -2.63 0.24 -2.53
CA GLY A 18 -2.26 0.65 -3.88
C GLY A 18 -2.29 2.17 -4.07
N GLY A 19 -1.77 2.62 -5.21
CA GLY A 19 -1.76 4.04 -5.55
C GLY A 19 -0.85 4.40 -6.72
N GLY A 20 -0.48 3.45 -7.57
CA GLY A 20 0.46 3.68 -8.66
C GLY A 20 1.80 4.21 -8.14
N ALA A 21 2.31 5.32 -8.71
CA ALA A 21 3.55 5.97 -8.27
C ALA A 21 3.50 6.46 -6.82
N HIS A 22 2.31 6.79 -6.27
CA HIS A 22 2.17 7.17 -4.87
C HIS A 22 2.58 6.04 -3.91
N SER A 23 2.58 4.79 -4.36
CA SER A 23 3.09 3.67 -3.55
C SER A 23 4.59 3.77 -3.24
N ALA A 24 5.35 4.68 -3.88
CA ALA A 24 6.71 5.02 -3.45
C ALA A 24 6.75 5.59 -2.01
N TYR A 25 5.62 6.07 -1.48
CA TYR A 25 5.45 6.37 -0.08
C TYR A 25 5.62 5.10 0.79
N VAL A 26 4.99 3.98 0.40
CA VAL A 26 5.13 2.69 1.08
C VAL A 26 6.58 2.21 1.05
N TRP A 27 7.32 2.42 -0.06
CA TRP A 27 8.76 2.18 -0.08
C TRP A 27 9.49 2.93 1.05
N GLY A 28 9.15 4.21 1.26
CA GLY A 28 9.71 5.00 2.36
C GLY A 28 9.40 4.42 3.74
N VAL A 29 8.16 4.00 3.96
CA VAL A 29 7.74 3.34 5.20
C VAL A 29 8.53 2.07 5.43
N LEU A 30 8.60 1.17 4.46
CA LEU A 30 9.33 -0.09 4.56
C LEU A 30 10.84 0.11 4.70
N ASP A 31 11.42 1.08 3.99
CA ASP A 31 12.84 1.40 4.08
C ASP A 31 13.22 1.81 5.52
N TYR A 32 12.34 2.52 6.23
CA TYR A 32 12.57 2.87 7.63
C TYR A 32 12.30 1.69 8.57
N LEU A 33 11.19 0.95 8.41
CA LEU A 33 10.85 -0.20 9.25
C LEU A 33 11.92 -1.30 9.18
N LEU A 34 12.46 -1.56 7.99
CA LEU A 34 13.51 -2.57 7.79
C LEU A 34 14.87 -2.17 8.38
N GLN A 35 15.09 -0.90 8.74
CA GLN A 35 16.27 -0.45 9.47
C GLN A 35 16.19 -0.73 10.97
N GLN A 36 15.01 -1.06 11.49
CA GLN A 36 14.77 -1.23 12.91
C GLN A 36 14.62 -2.71 13.26
N ASP A 37 15.17 -3.14 14.39
CA ASP A 37 15.17 -4.55 14.80
C ASP A 37 13.90 -5.00 15.52
N GLY A 38 12.97 -4.06 15.79
CA GLY A 38 11.78 -4.31 16.64
C GLY A 38 10.59 -4.97 15.97
N VAL A 39 10.59 -5.14 14.62
CA VAL A 39 9.44 -5.64 13.85
C VAL A 39 9.87 -6.76 12.92
N ASP A 40 9.19 -7.90 12.98
CA ASP A 40 9.36 -9.06 12.08
C ASP A 40 8.12 -9.23 11.22
N ILE A 41 8.29 -9.18 9.89
CA ILE A 41 7.19 -9.25 8.90
C ILE A 41 6.98 -10.71 8.52
N VAL A 42 5.86 -11.29 8.95
CA VAL A 42 5.56 -12.72 8.72
C VAL A 42 4.65 -12.96 7.53
N ALA A 43 3.85 -11.96 7.13
CA ALA A 43 3.04 -11.99 5.92
C ALA A 43 2.83 -10.58 5.37
N VAL A 44 2.63 -10.48 4.06
CA VAL A 44 2.31 -9.23 3.39
C VAL A 44 1.22 -9.43 2.34
N SER A 45 0.22 -8.55 2.35
CA SER A 45 -0.78 -8.42 1.30
C SER A 45 -0.61 -7.08 0.61
N GLY A 46 -0.76 -7.05 -0.70
CA GLY A 46 -0.69 -5.81 -1.46
C GLY A 46 -1.65 -5.79 -2.64
N THR A 47 -2.04 -4.58 -3.02
CA THR A 47 -2.91 -4.33 -4.17
C THR A 47 -2.26 -3.28 -5.07
N SER A 48 -2.34 -3.43 -6.41
CA SER A 48 -1.80 -2.48 -7.37
C SER A 48 -0.31 -2.17 -7.14
N GLY A 49 0.09 -0.91 -7.01
CA GLY A 49 1.46 -0.53 -6.64
C GLY A 49 1.94 -1.15 -5.32
N GLY A 50 1.02 -1.36 -4.36
CA GLY A 50 1.30 -2.08 -3.12
C GLY A 50 1.67 -3.55 -3.34
N ALA A 51 1.07 -4.21 -4.35
CA ALA A 51 1.40 -5.59 -4.72
C ALA A 51 2.82 -5.73 -5.28
N MET A 52 3.26 -4.76 -6.09
CA MET A 52 4.63 -4.72 -6.62
C MET A 52 5.64 -4.65 -5.47
N ILE A 53 5.41 -3.72 -4.53
CA ILE A 53 6.26 -3.53 -3.35
C ILE A 53 6.24 -4.77 -2.45
N ALA A 54 5.06 -5.37 -2.24
CA ALA A 54 4.92 -6.60 -1.46
C ALA A 54 5.75 -7.75 -2.05
N ALA A 55 5.73 -7.92 -3.38
CA ALA A 55 6.51 -8.95 -4.07
C ALA A 55 8.03 -8.70 -3.95
N VAL A 56 8.49 -7.46 -4.15
CA VAL A 56 9.91 -7.08 -3.98
C VAL A 56 10.37 -7.32 -2.54
N LEU A 57 9.56 -6.90 -1.56
CA LEU A 57 9.82 -7.10 -0.13
C LEU A 57 9.91 -8.58 0.21
N ALA A 58 8.91 -9.37 -0.20
CA ALA A 58 8.85 -10.80 0.09
C ALA A 58 10.04 -11.54 -0.52
N TYR A 59 10.43 -11.21 -1.75
CA TYR A 59 11.60 -11.78 -2.40
C TYR A 59 12.89 -11.44 -1.63
N GLY A 60 13.11 -10.17 -1.32
CA GLY A 60 14.31 -9.73 -0.60
C GLY A 60 14.48 -10.38 0.77
N LEU A 61 13.37 -10.53 1.51
CA LEU A 61 13.37 -11.20 2.82
C LEU A 61 13.44 -12.73 2.73
N SER A 62 13.12 -13.32 1.56
CA SER A 62 13.17 -14.77 1.34
C SER A 62 14.55 -15.29 0.96
N LEU A 63 15.51 -14.43 0.66
CA LEU A 63 16.85 -14.85 0.23
C LEU A 63 17.65 -15.44 1.39
N GLU A 64 18.07 -16.68 1.23
CA GLU A 64 18.90 -17.37 2.22
C GLU A 64 20.39 -17.13 2.01
N ARG A 65 20.79 -16.83 0.78
CA ARG A 65 22.19 -16.65 0.37
C ARG A 65 22.35 -15.46 -0.56
N ASP A 66 23.49 -14.80 -0.46
CA ASP A 66 23.89 -13.76 -1.40
C ASP A 66 24.38 -14.36 -2.73
N ALA A 67 24.69 -13.49 -3.71
CA ALA A 67 25.21 -13.88 -5.01
C ALA A 67 26.55 -14.63 -4.95
N ARG A 68 27.27 -14.60 -3.81
CA ARG A 68 28.51 -15.31 -3.55
C ARG A 68 28.28 -16.63 -2.78
N GLY A 69 27.00 -17.02 -2.56
CA GLY A 69 26.63 -18.25 -1.85
C GLY A 69 26.74 -18.17 -0.32
N ARG A 70 27.07 -17.01 0.28
CA ARG A 70 27.15 -16.82 1.72
C ARG A 70 25.74 -16.75 2.32
N ARG A 71 25.53 -17.46 3.43
CA ARG A 71 24.26 -17.40 4.15
C ARG A 71 24.01 -15.99 4.69
N LEU A 72 22.80 -15.50 4.47
CA LEU A 72 22.33 -14.22 4.98
C LEU A 72 21.67 -14.43 6.35
N ASP A 73 22.05 -13.62 7.32
CA ASP A 73 21.31 -13.45 8.56
C ASP A 73 20.12 -12.51 8.36
N ASP A 74 19.31 -12.30 9.38
CA ASP A 74 18.12 -11.47 9.29
C ASP A 74 18.46 -10.02 8.94
N ALA A 75 19.46 -9.42 9.54
CA ALA A 75 19.90 -8.06 9.27
C ALA A 75 20.35 -7.88 7.81
N ALA A 76 21.09 -8.87 7.28
CA ALA A 76 21.51 -8.86 5.88
C ALA A 76 20.33 -9.00 4.91
N ARG A 77 19.34 -9.85 5.22
CA ARG A 77 18.10 -9.98 4.41
C ARG A 77 17.30 -8.68 4.39
N ARG A 78 17.15 -8.02 5.55
CA ARG A 78 16.48 -6.70 5.67
C ARG A 78 17.21 -5.63 4.85
N THR A 79 18.54 -5.60 4.92
CA THR A 79 19.36 -4.69 4.11
C THR A 79 19.17 -4.96 2.62
N HIS A 80 19.21 -6.21 2.22
CA HIS A 80 19.01 -6.61 0.82
C HIS A 80 17.60 -6.27 0.31
N ALA A 81 16.56 -6.49 1.11
CA ALA A 81 15.18 -6.10 0.75
C ALA A 81 15.06 -4.58 0.53
N ARG A 82 15.74 -3.76 1.32
CA ARG A 82 15.80 -2.31 1.15
C ARG A 82 16.50 -1.91 -0.16
N GLU A 83 17.63 -2.54 -0.47
CA GLU A 83 18.37 -2.31 -1.71
C GLU A 83 17.54 -2.71 -2.95
N LEU A 84 16.82 -3.82 -2.88
CA LEU A 84 15.92 -4.25 -3.96
C LEU A 84 14.78 -3.27 -4.17
N LEU A 85 14.16 -2.75 -3.11
CA LEU A 85 13.13 -1.72 -3.20
C LEU A 85 13.67 -0.44 -3.85
N ASP A 86 14.89 -0.02 -3.52
CA ASP A 86 15.54 1.13 -4.16
C ASP A 86 15.80 0.86 -5.65
N THR A 87 16.33 -0.31 -5.97
CA THR A 87 16.60 -0.75 -7.35
C THR A 87 15.31 -0.79 -8.18
N PHE A 88 14.24 -1.37 -7.64
CA PHE A 88 12.95 -1.46 -8.31
C PHE A 88 12.39 -0.07 -8.67
N TRP A 89 12.34 0.86 -7.71
CA TRP A 89 11.80 2.20 -7.99
C TRP A 89 12.67 3.03 -8.93
N ARG A 90 14.00 2.87 -8.88
CA ARG A 90 14.89 3.49 -9.89
C ARG A 90 14.64 2.89 -11.26
N ARG A 91 14.44 1.58 -11.35
CA ARG A 91 14.16 0.92 -12.62
C ARG A 91 12.80 1.35 -13.18
N VAL A 92 11.78 1.51 -12.33
CA VAL A 92 10.48 2.08 -12.72
C VAL A 92 10.66 3.51 -13.28
N ALA A 93 11.49 4.33 -12.66
CA ALA A 93 11.76 5.68 -13.15
C ALA A 93 12.48 5.67 -14.52
N GLU A 94 13.53 4.86 -14.68
CA GLU A 94 14.27 4.72 -15.95
C GLU A 94 13.36 4.26 -17.09
N LEU A 95 12.56 3.22 -16.85
CA LEU A 95 11.63 2.70 -17.86
C LEU A 95 10.50 3.68 -18.16
N GLY A 96 9.97 4.37 -17.16
CA GLY A 96 8.98 5.42 -17.34
C GLY A 96 9.50 6.57 -18.21
N ASP A 97 10.76 6.94 -18.04
CA ASP A 97 11.42 7.96 -18.87
C ASP A 97 11.57 7.51 -20.33
N ALA A 98 11.87 6.23 -20.58
CA ALA A 98 11.99 5.66 -21.93
C ALA A 98 10.66 5.59 -22.66
N TYR A 99 9.53 5.40 -21.95
CA TYR A 99 8.19 5.28 -22.53
C TYR A 99 7.42 6.61 -22.63
N LEU A 100 8.12 7.75 -22.71
CA LEU A 100 7.54 9.07 -22.84
C LEU A 100 6.57 9.38 -21.70
N ASN A 101 7.08 9.35 -20.47
CA ASN A 101 6.34 9.93 -19.35
C ASN A 101 6.05 11.42 -19.67
N PRO A 102 4.79 11.77 -20.01
CA PRO A 102 4.47 13.16 -20.37
C PRO A 102 4.72 14.11 -19.20
N TYR A 103 4.86 13.58 -17.99
CA TYR A 103 5.12 14.31 -16.75
C TYR A 103 6.60 14.65 -16.55
N ARG A 104 7.50 14.04 -17.36
CA ARG A 104 8.94 14.33 -17.33
C ARG A 104 9.27 15.80 -17.60
N PHE A 105 8.46 16.46 -18.43
CA PHE A 105 8.65 17.85 -18.84
C PHE A 105 7.94 18.88 -17.95
N THR A 106 7.37 18.45 -16.83
CA THR A 106 6.77 19.32 -15.82
C THR A 106 7.69 19.43 -14.59
N PRO A 107 8.84 20.12 -14.69
CA PRO A 107 9.73 20.23 -13.55
C PRO A 107 9.03 21.05 -12.47
N ASN A 108 9.13 20.55 -11.25
CA ASN A 108 8.73 21.24 -10.02
C ASN A 108 9.34 22.67 -9.90
N LEU A 109 10.32 22.98 -10.76
CA LEU A 109 11.03 24.23 -10.83
C LEU A 109 10.12 25.44 -11.14
N PHE A 110 9.03 25.22 -11.91
CA PHE A 110 8.14 26.30 -12.33
C PHE A 110 6.90 26.49 -11.46
N HIS A 111 6.41 25.43 -10.79
CA HIS A 111 5.13 25.46 -10.08
C HIS A 111 5.20 25.21 -8.57
N ARG A 112 6.34 24.87 -8.02
CA ARG A 112 6.52 24.51 -6.58
C ARG A 112 5.52 23.45 -6.06
N SER A 113 4.86 22.72 -6.95
CA SER A 113 3.84 21.73 -6.61
C SER A 113 4.03 20.46 -7.43
N TRP A 114 3.81 19.32 -6.80
CA TRP A 114 3.78 18.02 -7.47
C TRP A 114 2.40 17.69 -8.05
N ASN A 115 1.39 18.52 -7.79
CA ASN A 115 0.07 18.38 -8.41
C ASN A 115 0.14 18.83 -9.87
N ILE A 116 -0.17 17.91 -10.78
CA ILE A 116 -0.10 18.10 -12.23
C ILE A 116 -1.47 17.99 -12.92
N ASP A 117 -2.56 17.81 -12.17
CA ASP A 117 -3.90 17.52 -12.71
C ASP A 117 -4.41 18.66 -13.62
N GLY A 118 -4.05 19.89 -13.33
CA GLY A 118 -4.45 21.07 -14.12
C GLY A 118 -3.58 21.33 -15.36
N LEU A 119 -2.55 20.51 -15.62
CA LEU A 119 -1.68 20.72 -16.78
C LEU A 119 -2.34 20.21 -18.07
N PRO A 120 -2.11 20.89 -19.22
CA PRO A 120 -2.79 20.57 -20.48
C PRO A 120 -2.63 19.11 -20.93
N VAL A 121 -1.45 18.53 -20.74
CA VAL A 121 -1.15 17.14 -21.19
C VAL A 121 -1.90 16.10 -20.36
N PRO A 122 -1.84 16.08 -19.02
CA PRO A 122 -2.67 15.21 -18.21
C PRO A 122 -4.16 15.35 -18.49
N VAL A 123 -4.64 16.60 -18.62
CA VAL A 123 -6.05 16.88 -18.96
C VAL A 123 -6.45 16.24 -20.29
N ALA A 124 -5.65 16.43 -21.33
CA ALA A 124 -5.93 15.85 -22.66
C ALA A 124 -5.87 14.31 -22.64
N LEU A 125 -4.90 13.70 -21.98
CA LEU A 125 -4.78 12.25 -21.87
C LEU A 125 -5.96 11.63 -21.10
N ASN A 126 -6.36 12.25 -20.00
CA ASN A 126 -7.51 11.78 -19.22
C ASN A 126 -8.81 11.93 -20.02
N ALA A 127 -9.03 13.06 -20.71
CA ALA A 127 -10.19 13.24 -21.58
C ALA A 127 -10.21 12.19 -22.70
N LEU A 128 -9.06 11.88 -23.29
CA LEU A 128 -8.95 10.87 -24.33
C LEU A 128 -9.26 9.47 -23.78
N SER A 129 -8.78 9.12 -22.58
CA SER A 129 -9.05 7.81 -21.96
C SER A 129 -10.52 7.57 -21.63
N LEU A 130 -11.32 8.63 -21.44
CA LEU A 130 -12.76 8.52 -21.20
C LEU A 130 -13.55 8.19 -22.47
N ILE A 131 -13.01 8.48 -23.66
CA ILE A 131 -13.69 8.27 -24.95
C ILE A 131 -13.04 7.18 -25.82
N THR A 132 -11.88 6.65 -25.41
CA THR A 132 -11.19 5.57 -26.10
C THR A 132 -11.12 4.32 -25.24
N SER A 133 -11.19 3.17 -25.89
CA SER A 133 -10.99 1.88 -25.20
C SER A 133 -9.55 1.40 -25.37
N PRO A 134 -8.92 0.81 -24.34
CA PRO A 134 -7.60 0.19 -24.49
C PRO A 134 -7.60 -0.94 -25.53
N TYR A 135 -8.76 -1.47 -25.89
CA TYR A 135 -8.92 -2.47 -26.95
C TYR A 135 -8.92 -1.87 -28.37
N GLN A 136 -9.11 -0.56 -28.52
CA GLN A 136 -9.12 0.16 -29.80
C GLN A 136 -7.75 0.77 -30.17
N SER A 137 -6.75 0.70 -29.27
CA SER A 137 -5.42 1.24 -29.55
C SER A 137 -4.73 0.46 -30.68
N TRP A 138 -4.24 1.19 -31.69
CA TRP A 138 -3.60 0.66 -32.92
C TRP A 138 -2.15 0.17 -32.70
N GLY A 139 -1.66 0.15 -31.46
CA GLY A 139 -0.36 -0.39 -31.10
C GLY A 139 -0.48 -1.85 -30.69
N GLY A 140 0.37 -2.71 -31.25
CA GLY A 140 0.53 -4.10 -30.79
C GLY A 140 0.84 -4.18 -29.28
N PRO A 141 1.00 -5.40 -28.72
CA PRO A 141 1.30 -5.57 -27.31
C PRO A 141 2.57 -4.78 -26.95
N ARG A 142 2.39 -3.67 -26.23
CA ARG A 142 3.52 -2.91 -25.69
C ARG A 142 4.09 -3.69 -24.53
N GLN A 143 5.41 -3.80 -24.47
CA GLN A 143 6.07 -4.31 -23.27
C GLN A 143 5.66 -3.42 -22.11
N ASN A 144 5.08 -4.02 -21.05
CA ASN A 144 4.67 -3.27 -19.88
C ASN A 144 5.94 -2.91 -19.06
N PRO A 145 6.24 -1.61 -18.85
CA PRO A 145 7.44 -1.19 -18.12
C PRO A 145 7.53 -1.78 -16.71
N ILE A 146 6.38 -1.94 -16.04
CA ILE A 146 6.32 -2.52 -14.69
C ILE A 146 6.70 -4.01 -14.74
N ALA A 147 6.20 -4.75 -15.74
CA ALA A 147 6.59 -6.16 -15.94
C ALA A 147 8.10 -6.31 -16.11
N GLN A 148 8.72 -5.41 -16.86
CA GLN A 148 10.16 -5.41 -17.05
C GLN A 148 10.91 -5.05 -15.77
N ALA A 149 10.46 -4.01 -15.04
CA ALA A 149 11.07 -3.64 -13.76
C ALA A 149 11.02 -4.78 -12.74
N ILE A 150 9.91 -5.54 -12.71
CA ILE A 150 9.78 -6.73 -11.85
C ILE A 150 10.76 -7.81 -12.29
N ALA A 151 10.76 -8.15 -13.58
CA ALA A 151 11.64 -9.21 -14.12
C ALA A 151 13.13 -8.91 -13.93
N ASP A 152 13.52 -7.63 -13.94
CA ASP A 152 14.88 -7.19 -13.69
C ASP A 152 15.28 -7.25 -12.22
N CYS A 153 14.31 -7.24 -11.29
CA CYS A 153 14.56 -7.16 -9.85
C CYS A 153 14.27 -8.46 -9.09
N ILE A 154 13.34 -9.30 -9.56
CA ILE A 154 12.82 -10.45 -8.82
C ILE A 154 12.92 -11.72 -9.67
N ASP A 155 13.50 -12.78 -9.11
CA ASP A 155 13.33 -14.15 -9.57
C ASP A 155 12.05 -14.72 -8.93
N LEU A 156 10.92 -14.66 -9.67
CA LEU A 156 9.62 -15.13 -9.18
C LEU A 156 9.61 -16.64 -8.93
N ASP A 157 10.34 -17.42 -9.70
CA ASP A 157 10.43 -18.86 -9.49
C ASP A 157 11.19 -19.20 -8.20
N ALA A 158 12.23 -18.43 -7.89
CA ALA A 158 12.94 -18.56 -6.61
C ALA A 158 12.04 -18.11 -5.44
N LEU A 159 11.29 -17.03 -5.59
CA LEU A 159 10.32 -16.58 -4.59
C LEU A 159 9.26 -17.66 -4.31
N ASN A 160 8.65 -18.23 -5.35
CA ASN A 160 7.59 -19.24 -5.23
C ASN A 160 8.07 -20.50 -4.52
N ARG A 161 9.30 -20.93 -4.78
CA ARG A 161 9.90 -22.11 -4.13
C ARG A 161 10.43 -21.86 -2.72
N SER A 162 10.58 -20.58 -2.34
CA SER A 162 11.17 -20.25 -1.03
C SER A 162 10.22 -20.61 0.12
N THR A 163 10.73 -21.34 1.09
CA THR A 163 10.07 -21.65 2.36
C THR A 163 10.39 -20.64 3.46
N THR A 164 11.26 -19.67 3.19
CA THR A 164 11.67 -18.61 4.10
C THR A 164 11.01 -17.27 3.74
N GLY A 165 11.16 -16.30 4.63
CA GLY A 165 10.56 -14.96 4.48
C GLY A 165 9.04 -14.95 4.65
N PRO A 166 8.40 -13.80 4.41
CA PRO A 166 6.98 -13.63 4.63
C PRO A 166 6.12 -14.38 3.61
N ALA A 167 4.91 -14.76 4.01
CA ALA A 167 3.86 -15.11 3.06
C ALA A 167 3.51 -13.87 2.23
N LEU A 168 3.16 -14.09 0.94
CA LEU A 168 2.77 -13.01 0.03
C LEU A 168 1.38 -13.27 -0.52
N TYR A 169 0.56 -12.22 -0.54
CA TYR A 169 -0.76 -12.22 -1.16
C TYR A 169 -0.91 -11.02 -2.09
N VAL A 170 -1.32 -11.27 -3.32
CA VAL A 170 -1.56 -10.24 -4.35
C VAL A 170 -3.03 -10.27 -4.72
N CYS A 171 -3.73 -9.13 -4.59
CA CYS A 171 -5.15 -9.05 -4.87
C CYS A 171 -5.44 -8.48 -6.25
N ALA A 172 -6.37 -9.10 -6.97
CA ALA A 172 -6.97 -8.59 -8.20
C ALA A 172 -8.50 -8.73 -8.17
N THR A 173 -9.19 -7.94 -9.01
CA THR A 173 -10.64 -8.01 -9.18
C THR A 173 -11.00 -8.96 -10.31
N ASN A 174 -11.75 -10.03 -10.03
CA ASN A 174 -12.32 -10.86 -11.10
C ASN A 174 -13.45 -10.09 -11.79
N VAL A 175 -13.28 -9.84 -13.09
CA VAL A 175 -14.20 -9.00 -13.88
C VAL A 175 -15.60 -9.62 -14.00
N ARG A 176 -15.68 -10.95 -14.07
CA ARG A 176 -16.93 -11.67 -14.24
C ARG A 176 -17.76 -11.75 -12.97
N THR A 177 -17.09 -11.94 -11.82
CA THR A 177 -17.78 -12.20 -10.55
C THR A 177 -17.85 -10.99 -9.65
N SER A 178 -17.10 -9.93 -9.94
CA SER A 178 -16.91 -8.74 -9.08
C SER A 178 -16.35 -9.09 -7.69
N GLN A 179 -15.64 -10.23 -7.56
CA GLN A 179 -15.07 -10.68 -6.31
C GLN A 179 -13.55 -10.47 -6.28
N PRO A 180 -12.96 -10.22 -5.10
CA PRO A 180 -11.52 -10.23 -4.96
C PRO A 180 -10.97 -11.65 -5.18
N LYS A 181 -9.87 -11.76 -5.90
CA LYS A 181 -9.03 -12.94 -6.01
C LYS A 181 -7.67 -12.61 -5.42
N SER A 182 -7.29 -13.32 -4.37
CA SER A 182 -5.95 -13.25 -3.81
C SER A 182 -5.11 -14.40 -4.35
N PHE A 183 -3.97 -14.06 -4.94
CA PHE A 183 -2.95 -15.01 -5.40
C PHE A 183 -1.89 -15.15 -4.31
N SER A 184 -1.54 -16.38 -3.96
CA SER A 184 -0.56 -16.69 -2.91
C SER A 184 0.87 -16.80 -3.46
N LYS A 185 1.86 -16.68 -2.57
CA LYS A 185 3.30 -16.66 -2.87
C LYS A 185 3.74 -17.76 -3.86
N ASP A 186 3.19 -18.95 -3.73
CA ASP A 186 3.57 -20.15 -4.47
C ASP A 186 3.10 -20.16 -5.95
N GLU A 187 2.14 -19.27 -6.29
CA GLU A 187 1.61 -19.17 -7.66
C GLU A 187 1.96 -17.85 -8.38
N ILE A 188 2.64 -16.91 -7.69
CA ILE A 188 2.87 -15.57 -8.23
C ILE A 188 3.74 -15.61 -9.48
N GLN A 189 3.21 -15.02 -10.56
CA GLN A 189 3.88 -14.77 -11.84
C GLN A 189 3.62 -13.33 -12.29
N ILE A 190 4.34 -12.84 -13.28
CA ILE A 190 4.15 -11.48 -13.83
C ILE A 190 2.67 -11.17 -14.14
N PRO A 191 1.88 -12.07 -14.78
CA PRO A 191 0.47 -11.80 -15.04
C PRO A 191 -0.34 -11.51 -13.78
N HIS A 192 -0.08 -12.17 -12.65
CA HIS A 192 -0.78 -11.93 -11.38
C HIS A 192 -0.52 -10.52 -10.85
N LEU A 193 0.73 -10.08 -10.91
CA LEU A 193 1.11 -8.73 -10.52
C LEU A 193 0.48 -7.67 -11.45
N LEU A 194 0.55 -7.90 -12.77
CA LEU A 194 -0.09 -7.01 -13.75
C LEU A 194 -1.61 -6.96 -13.60
N ALA A 195 -2.27 -8.09 -13.29
CA ALA A 195 -3.71 -8.14 -13.01
C ALA A 195 -4.07 -7.24 -11.83
N SER A 196 -3.25 -7.27 -10.77
CA SER A 196 -3.43 -6.44 -9.58
C SER A 196 -3.36 -4.93 -9.86
N ALA A 197 -2.68 -4.51 -10.92
CA ALA A 197 -2.48 -3.10 -11.29
C ALA A 197 -3.16 -2.72 -12.64
N CYS A 198 -4.03 -3.57 -13.16
CA CYS A 198 -4.68 -3.39 -14.46
C CYS A 198 -5.86 -2.43 -14.36
N LEU A 199 -5.66 -1.15 -14.69
CA LEU A 199 -6.71 -0.15 -14.69
C LEU A 199 -7.60 -0.27 -15.94
N PRO A 200 -8.95 -0.44 -15.81
CA PRO A 200 -9.86 -0.75 -16.93
C PRO A 200 -9.84 0.25 -18.08
N MET A 201 -9.59 1.53 -17.80
CA MET A 201 -9.57 2.60 -18.81
C MET A 201 -8.20 2.78 -19.48
N VAL A 202 -7.15 2.13 -18.94
CA VAL A 202 -5.76 2.28 -19.40
C VAL A 202 -5.25 0.99 -20.02
N ASP A 203 -5.57 -0.15 -19.41
CA ASP A 203 -5.05 -1.45 -19.75
C ASP A 203 -6.14 -2.43 -20.20
N ARG A 204 -5.77 -3.37 -21.06
CA ARG A 204 -6.64 -4.51 -21.35
C ARG A 204 -6.68 -5.44 -20.15
N ALA A 205 -7.85 -6.01 -19.86
CA ALA A 205 -7.98 -6.99 -18.78
C ALA A 205 -6.96 -8.13 -18.93
N VAL A 206 -6.31 -8.50 -17.83
CA VAL A 206 -5.34 -9.60 -17.82
C VAL A 206 -6.08 -10.92 -17.73
N CYS A 207 -5.79 -11.84 -18.64
CA CYS A 207 -6.36 -13.19 -18.64
C CYS A 207 -5.41 -14.15 -17.89
N ILE A 208 -5.95 -14.83 -16.87
CA ILE A 208 -5.25 -15.87 -16.10
C ILE A 208 -6.22 -17.06 -16.01
N ASP A 209 -5.81 -18.22 -16.49
CA ASP A 209 -6.58 -19.47 -16.46
C ASP A 209 -8.02 -19.33 -17.02
N GLY A 210 -8.18 -18.51 -18.07
CA GLY A 210 -9.48 -18.26 -18.72
C GLY A 210 -10.39 -17.25 -18.03
N GLU A 211 -9.99 -16.69 -16.89
CA GLU A 211 -10.68 -15.60 -16.19
C GLU A 211 -9.98 -14.26 -16.43
N TYR A 212 -10.75 -13.17 -16.45
CA TYR A 212 -10.24 -11.82 -16.68
C TYR A 212 -10.18 -11.02 -15.39
N TYR A 213 -9.10 -10.27 -15.21
CA TYR A 213 -8.84 -9.51 -14.01
C TYR A 213 -8.51 -8.05 -14.29
N TRP A 214 -8.98 -7.19 -13.37
CA TRP A 214 -8.64 -5.79 -13.24
C TRP A 214 -7.96 -5.51 -11.90
N ASP A 215 -7.53 -4.25 -11.72
CA ASP A 215 -6.90 -3.78 -10.47
C ASP A 215 -7.72 -4.19 -9.25
N GLY A 216 -7.02 -4.75 -8.26
CA GLY A 216 -7.63 -5.21 -7.03
C GLY A 216 -8.26 -4.10 -6.20
N GLY A 217 -7.83 -2.85 -6.41
CA GLY A 217 -8.31 -1.69 -5.69
C GLY A 217 -9.81 -1.41 -5.85
N TYR A 218 -10.45 -1.97 -6.87
CA TYR A 218 -11.91 -1.86 -7.01
C TYR A 218 -12.69 -2.67 -5.98
N VAL A 219 -12.10 -3.69 -5.38
CA VAL A 219 -12.80 -4.60 -4.43
C VAL A 219 -12.07 -4.80 -3.12
N ALA A 220 -10.72 -4.64 -3.08
CA ALA A 220 -9.92 -4.80 -1.87
C ALA A 220 -8.57 -4.07 -1.98
N ASP A 221 -8.41 -2.94 -1.28
CA ASP A 221 -7.20 -2.11 -1.32
C ASP A 221 -6.73 -1.66 0.07
N PRO A 222 -5.84 -2.41 0.72
CA PRO A 222 -5.39 -3.78 0.41
C PRO A 222 -6.39 -4.86 0.86
N ALA A 223 -6.24 -6.10 0.36
CA ALA A 223 -7.01 -7.24 0.85
C ALA A 223 -6.53 -7.65 2.25
N LEU A 224 -7.41 -7.59 3.26
CA LEU A 224 -7.10 -8.02 4.63
C LEU A 224 -7.45 -9.49 4.89
N ALA A 225 -8.43 -10.02 4.17
CA ALA A 225 -8.93 -11.38 4.37
C ALA A 225 -7.84 -12.47 4.36
N PRO A 226 -6.88 -12.53 3.39
CA PRO A 226 -5.83 -13.54 3.41
C PRO A 226 -4.89 -13.40 4.61
N LEU A 227 -4.66 -12.19 5.11
CA LEU A 227 -3.87 -11.97 6.32
C LEU A 227 -4.60 -12.45 7.58
N ILE A 228 -5.93 -12.31 7.62
CA ILE A 228 -6.77 -12.84 8.72
C ILE A 228 -6.67 -14.36 8.80
N GLU A 229 -6.64 -15.04 7.65
CA GLU A 229 -6.49 -16.50 7.62
C GLU A 229 -5.07 -16.94 8.03
N HIS A 230 -4.05 -16.20 7.61
CA HIS A 230 -2.66 -16.43 7.99
C HIS A 230 -2.37 -16.12 9.46
N HIS A 231 -3.09 -15.14 10.01
CA HIS A 231 -3.00 -14.65 11.39
C HIS A 231 -3.06 -15.74 12.45
N LYS A 232 -3.94 -16.74 12.31
CA LYS A 232 -4.14 -17.83 13.27
C LYS A 232 -2.87 -18.59 13.66
N GLN A 233 -1.77 -18.39 12.95
CA GLN A 233 -0.57 -19.20 13.11
C GLN A 233 0.62 -18.45 13.72
N GLN A 234 0.72 -17.09 13.61
CA GLN A 234 1.96 -16.40 13.92
C GLN A 234 1.83 -15.09 14.72
N THR A 235 0.83 -14.24 14.49
CA THR A 235 0.68 -12.94 15.16
C THR A 235 -0.75 -12.43 15.12
N ARG A 236 -1.13 -11.55 16.06
CA ARG A 236 -2.40 -10.83 16.06
C ARG A 236 -2.30 -9.43 15.49
N ASP A 237 -1.09 -8.95 15.28
CA ASP A 237 -0.84 -7.58 14.84
C ASP A 237 -0.89 -7.47 13.31
N MET A 238 -1.82 -6.62 12.82
CA MET A 238 -1.96 -6.30 11.41
C MET A 238 -1.71 -4.81 11.22
N VAL A 239 -0.64 -4.47 10.51
CA VAL A 239 -0.25 -3.10 10.20
C VAL A 239 -0.70 -2.76 8.79
N ILE A 240 -1.58 -1.80 8.66
CA ILE A 240 -2.09 -1.29 7.39
C ILE A 240 -1.29 -0.03 7.03
N VAL A 241 -0.71 0.01 5.85
CA VAL A 241 -0.01 1.19 5.31
C VAL A 241 -0.91 1.87 4.29
N GLY A 242 -1.49 3.01 4.66
CA GLY A 242 -2.38 3.80 3.81
C GLY A 242 -1.59 4.70 2.86
N VAL A 243 -2.09 4.83 1.64
CA VAL A 243 -1.54 5.71 0.59
C VAL A 243 -2.55 6.79 0.22
N ASN A 244 -3.83 6.41 0.16
CA ASN A 244 -4.90 7.32 -0.22
C ASN A 244 -5.49 8.00 1.03
N PRO A 245 -5.63 9.34 1.03
CA PRO A 245 -6.31 10.04 2.13
C PRO A 245 -7.75 9.53 2.29
N ILE A 246 -8.15 9.23 3.53
CA ILE A 246 -9.49 8.71 3.82
C ILE A 246 -10.47 9.85 4.04
N VAL A 247 -10.07 10.84 4.83
CA VAL A 247 -10.92 11.95 5.26
C VAL A 247 -10.41 13.25 4.67
N MET A 248 -11.31 14.05 4.11
CA MET A 248 -11.02 15.44 3.76
C MET A 248 -11.00 16.29 5.04
N ARG A 249 -10.13 17.30 5.09
CA ARG A 249 -10.12 18.24 6.20
C ARG A 249 -11.45 18.99 6.26
N LYS A 250 -11.96 19.27 7.44
CA LYS A 250 -13.21 20.06 7.63
C LYS A 250 -13.15 21.46 7.00
N THR A 251 -11.93 21.99 6.83
CA THR A 251 -11.68 23.30 6.20
C THR A 251 -11.67 23.25 4.69
N ASP A 252 -11.60 22.05 4.09
CA ASP A 252 -11.56 21.91 2.64
C ASP A 252 -12.97 22.12 2.07
N THR A 253 -13.05 22.88 0.98
CA THR A 253 -14.32 23.01 0.23
C THR A 253 -14.63 21.72 -0.52
N PRO A 254 -15.91 21.38 -0.72
CA PRO A 254 -16.28 20.26 -1.57
C PRO A 254 -15.64 20.40 -2.97
N PRO A 255 -15.31 19.26 -3.64
CA PRO A 255 -14.78 19.29 -4.99
C PRO A 255 -15.67 20.11 -5.94
N ASP A 256 -15.13 21.15 -6.55
CA ASP A 256 -15.85 22.16 -7.35
C ASP A 256 -15.49 22.11 -8.84
N THR A 257 -14.49 21.34 -9.22
CA THR A 257 -14.08 21.13 -10.61
C THR A 257 -14.21 19.65 -10.99
N ALA A 258 -14.38 19.36 -12.27
CA ALA A 258 -14.52 17.98 -12.78
C ALA A 258 -13.35 17.10 -12.30
N TRP A 259 -12.13 17.63 -12.30
CA TRP A 259 -10.93 16.90 -11.87
C TRP A 259 -10.95 16.59 -10.38
N LYS A 260 -11.22 17.57 -9.53
CA LYS A 260 -11.34 17.35 -8.07
C LYS A 260 -12.47 16.36 -7.74
N ILE A 261 -13.56 16.37 -8.52
CA ILE A 261 -14.67 15.41 -8.37
C ILE A 261 -14.18 14.00 -8.72
N ILE A 262 -13.48 13.83 -9.85
CA ILE A 262 -12.93 12.54 -10.28
C ILE A 262 -11.90 12.03 -9.25
N ASP A 263 -11.01 12.89 -8.77
CA ASP A 263 -10.04 12.57 -7.72
C ASP A 263 -10.74 12.04 -6.47
N ARG A 264 -11.76 12.76 -6.01
CA ARG A 264 -12.50 12.35 -4.81
C ARG A 264 -13.30 11.06 -5.00
N ILE A 265 -13.90 10.85 -6.16
CA ILE A 265 -14.55 9.58 -6.51
C ILE A 265 -13.53 8.44 -6.46
N ASN A 266 -12.33 8.64 -7.01
CA ASN A 266 -11.26 7.66 -6.98
C ASN A 266 -10.84 7.32 -5.55
N GLU A 267 -10.58 8.33 -4.71
CA GLU A 267 -10.24 8.14 -3.29
C GLU A 267 -11.33 7.36 -2.54
N ILE A 268 -12.60 7.74 -2.72
CA ILE A 268 -13.74 7.06 -2.08
C ILE A 268 -13.81 5.61 -2.54
N THR A 269 -13.69 5.35 -3.84
CA THR A 269 -13.77 4.00 -4.40
C THR A 269 -12.70 3.08 -3.85
N PHE A 270 -11.44 3.54 -3.84
CA PHE A 270 -10.31 2.73 -3.38
C PHE A 270 -10.27 2.56 -1.85
N ASN A 271 -10.87 3.48 -1.09
CA ASN A 271 -10.94 3.36 0.37
C ASN A 271 -12.18 2.59 0.87
N ALA A 272 -13.23 2.47 0.07
CA ALA A 272 -14.52 1.93 0.50
C ALA A 272 -14.42 0.49 1.03
N SER A 273 -13.69 -0.38 0.33
CA SER A 273 -13.47 -1.76 0.74
C SER A 273 -12.67 -1.86 2.03
N LEU A 274 -11.60 -1.10 2.16
CA LEU A 274 -10.77 -1.05 3.37
C LEU A 274 -11.59 -0.60 4.59
N ILE A 275 -12.37 0.46 4.44
CA ILE A 275 -13.27 0.95 5.51
C ILE A 275 -14.26 -0.16 5.94
N ALA A 276 -14.85 -0.87 4.96
CA ALA A 276 -15.80 -1.95 5.26
C ALA A 276 -15.13 -3.14 5.96
N GLU A 277 -13.92 -3.53 5.54
CA GLU A 277 -13.17 -4.62 6.17
C GLU A 277 -12.74 -4.26 7.60
N ILE A 278 -12.24 -3.05 7.84
CA ILE A 278 -11.86 -2.59 9.19
C ILE A 278 -13.08 -2.57 10.11
N LYS A 279 -14.23 -2.05 9.65
CA LYS A 279 -15.49 -2.06 10.43
C LYS A 279 -15.89 -3.49 10.81
N ARG A 280 -15.83 -4.42 9.88
CA ARG A 280 -16.14 -5.83 10.13
C ARG A 280 -15.19 -6.48 11.14
N ILE A 281 -13.88 -6.21 11.05
CA ILE A 281 -12.91 -6.70 12.02
C ILE A 281 -13.20 -6.11 13.40
N HIS A 282 -13.49 -4.82 13.47
CA HIS A 282 -13.85 -4.16 14.73
C HIS A 282 -15.09 -4.78 15.37
N GLU A 283 -16.18 -4.99 14.62
CA GLU A 283 -17.40 -5.63 15.09
C GLU A 283 -17.13 -7.06 15.63
N VAL A 284 -16.31 -7.82 14.91
CA VAL A 284 -15.93 -9.17 15.36
C VAL A 284 -15.11 -9.10 16.64
N ASN A 285 -14.16 -8.18 16.75
CA ASN A 285 -13.37 -7.99 17.96
C ASN A 285 -14.25 -7.63 19.16
N GLU A 286 -15.23 -6.72 18.99
CA GLU A 286 -16.20 -6.37 20.04
C GLU A 286 -17.01 -7.58 20.50
N LEU A 287 -17.48 -8.43 19.57
CA LEU A 287 -18.17 -9.67 19.92
C LEU A 287 -17.26 -10.64 20.68
N LEU A 288 -15.99 -10.76 20.28
CA LEU A 288 -15.01 -11.62 20.94
C LEU A 288 -14.71 -11.14 22.38
N ARG A 289 -14.72 -9.84 22.65
CA ARG A 289 -14.54 -9.29 23.99
C ARG A 289 -15.74 -9.54 24.90
N GLN A 290 -16.96 -9.54 24.34
CA GLN A 290 -18.21 -9.72 25.09
C GLN A 290 -18.47 -11.20 25.45
N VAL A 291 -17.95 -12.14 24.66
CA VAL A 291 -18.19 -13.59 24.85
C VAL A 291 -16.94 -14.26 25.43
N PRO A 292 -16.98 -14.76 26.67
CA PRO A 292 -15.89 -15.52 27.27
C PRO A 292 -15.47 -16.70 26.39
N HIS A 293 -14.18 -17.00 26.37
CA HIS A 293 -13.58 -18.00 25.46
C HIS A 293 -14.26 -19.38 25.56
N ASP A 294 -14.56 -19.83 26.77
CA ASP A 294 -15.24 -21.12 27.06
C ASP A 294 -16.71 -21.14 26.64
N ALA A 295 -17.34 -19.99 26.48
CA ALA A 295 -18.72 -19.85 26.03
C ALA A 295 -18.86 -19.69 24.51
N ARG A 296 -17.78 -19.36 23.79
CA ARG A 296 -17.79 -19.09 22.33
C ARG A 296 -18.29 -20.28 21.51
N ALA A 297 -17.87 -21.49 21.87
CA ALA A 297 -18.31 -22.71 21.18
C ALA A 297 -19.82 -22.95 21.26
N ARG A 298 -20.44 -22.62 22.40
CA ARG A 298 -21.87 -22.86 22.66
C ARG A 298 -22.76 -21.77 22.08
N GLN A 299 -22.38 -20.51 22.24
CA GLN A 299 -23.23 -19.36 21.88
C GLN A 299 -23.23 -19.02 20.41
N SER A 300 -22.16 -19.36 19.66
CA SER A 300 -22.03 -19.00 18.24
C SER A 300 -22.21 -20.17 17.27
N GLY A 301 -22.65 -21.33 17.75
CA GLY A 301 -22.69 -22.56 16.93
C GLY A 301 -21.31 -22.96 16.42
N GLY A 302 -20.25 -22.66 17.18
CA GLY A 302 -18.86 -22.96 16.85
C GLY A 302 -18.15 -21.92 16.00
N LYS A 303 -18.86 -20.93 15.43
CA LYS A 303 -18.27 -19.96 14.50
C LYS A 303 -17.22 -19.03 15.11
N LEU A 304 -17.28 -18.77 16.41
CA LEU A 304 -16.32 -17.91 17.14
C LEU A 304 -15.28 -18.71 17.94
N HIS A 305 -15.36 -20.05 17.95
CA HIS A 305 -14.53 -20.90 18.82
C HIS A 305 -13.03 -20.69 18.57
N ASP A 306 -12.63 -20.68 17.30
CA ASP A 306 -11.23 -20.54 16.87
C ASP A 306 -10.87 -19.12 16.42
N LYS A 307 -11.69 -18.14 16.76
CA LYS A 307 -11.43 -16.74 16.41
C LYS A 307 -10.68 -16.05 17.55
N GLU A 308 -9.60 -15.37 17.17
CA GLU A 308 -8.85 -14.48 18.05
C GLU A 308 -9.06 -13.03 17.62
N GLU A 309 -8.85 -12.11 18.53
CA GLU A 309 -8.90 -10.68 18.27
C GLU A 309 -7.72 -10.27 17.39
N ILE A 310 -8.01 -9.50 16.35
CA ILE A 310 -7.00 -8.92 15.46
C ILE A 310 -6.67 -7.51 15.95
N LEU A 311 -5.41 -7.26 16.23
CA LEU A 311 -4.93 -5.96 16.64
C LEU A 311 -4.59 -5.15 15.38
N LEU A 312 -5.39 -4.13 15.11
CA LEU A 312 -5.23 -3.28 13.93
C LEU A 312 -4.36 -2.08 14.23
N HIS A 313 -3.36 -1.85 13.38
CA HIS A 313 -2.47 -0.70 13.42
C HIS A 313 -2.48 0.01 12.08
N TYR A 314 -2.39 1.34 12.09
CA TYR A 314 -2.47 2.12 10.88
C TYR A 314 -1.32 3.11 10.75
N ILE A 315 -0.57 2.99 9.67
CA ILE A 315 0.40 4.00 9.24
C ILE A 315 -0.31 4.88 8.20
N PRO A 316 -0.75 6.10 8.58
CA PRO A 316 -1.55 6.95 7.70
C PRO A 316 -0.68 7.51 6.54
N PRO A 317 -1.30 7.94 5.43
CA PRO A 317 -0.60 8.74 4.43
C PRO A 317 -0.10 10.05 5.06
N HIS A 318 1.04 10.56 4.57
CA HIS A 318 1.52 11.88 4.96
C HIS A 318 0.50 12.96 4.54
N ALA A 319 0.38 14.04 5.31
CA ALA A 319 -0.60 15.10 5.03
C ALA A 319 -0.46 15.69 3.61
N ASP A 320 0.76 15.77 3.08
CA ASP A 320 1.02 16.26 1.72
C ASP A 320 0.42 15.37 0.63
N MET A 321 0.17 14.07 0.91
CA MET A 321 -0.46 13.15 -0.06
C MET A 321 -1.83 13.64 -0.53
N ALA A 322 -2.56 14.37 0.32
CA ALA A 322 -3.84 14.99 -0.03
C ALA A 322 -3.72 16.12 -1.07
N SER A 323 -2.52 16.67 -1.26
CA SER A 323 -2.27 17.72 -2.26
C SER A 323 -1.91 17.18 -3.65
N PHE A 324 -1.58 15.88 -3.76
CA PHE A 324 -1.23 15.25 -5.02
C PHE A 324 -2.49 14.72 -5.69
N GLY A 325 -2.74 15.11 -6.91
CA GLY A 325 -3.93 14.66 -7.66
C GLY A 325 -3.74 13.27 -8.31
N VAL A 326 -4.82 12.75 -8.89
CA VAL A 326 -4.83 11.42 -9.53
C VAL A 326 -3.81 11.31 -10.67
N ALA A 327 -3.60 12.38 -11.45
CA ALA A 327 -2.62 12.36 -12.54
C ALA A 327 -1.19 12.05 -12.04
N SER A 328 -0.84 12.50 -10.83
CA SER A 328 0.47 12.24 -10.25
C SER A 328 0.71 10.77 -9.86
N LYS A 329 -0.36 9.95 -9.77
CA LYS A 329 -0.25 8.49 -9.60
C LYS A 329 0.46 7.79 -10.78
N SER A 330 0.53 8.46 -11.93
CA SER A 330 1.29 8.01 -13.11
C SER A 330 2.66 8.68 -13.23
N ASN A 331 3.04 9.54 -12.30
CA ASN A 331 4.31 10.26 -12.34
C ASN A 331 5.46 9.39 -11.81
N THR A 332 6.25 8.81 -12.72
CA THR A 332 7.40 7.96 -12.40
C THR A 332 8.73 8.73 -12.36
N ALA A 333 8.72 10.08 -12.39
CA ALA A 333 9.94 10.87 -12.29
C ALA A 333 10.67 10.59 -10.97
N LEU A 334 11.95 10.24 -11.06
CA LEU A 334 12.75 9.84 -9.87
C LEU A 334 12.72 10.87 -8.73
N PRO A 335 12.81 12.19 -8.99
CA PRO A 335 12.72 13.19 -7.90
C PRO A 335 11.39 13.13 -7.14
N PHE A 336 10.27 12.84 -7.83
CA PHE A 336 8.97 12.68 -7.20
C PHE A 336 8.90 11.39 -6.36
N LEU A 337 9.38 10.28 -6.89
CA LEU A 337 9.43 9.01 -6.17
C LEU A 337 10.30 9.12 -4.91
N LEU A 338 11.44 9.80 -4.99
CA LEU A 338 12.31 10.05 -3.83
C LEU A 338 11.67 11.00 -2.81
N HIS A 339 10.88 11.98 -3.25
CA HIS A 339 10.09 12.83 -2.36
C HIS A 339 9.07 11.98 -1.58
N LEU A 340 8.30 11.13 -2.27
CA LEU A 340 7.34 10.22 -1.64
C LEU A 340 8.03 9.26 -0.65
N LYS A 341 9.20 8.72 -1.01
CA LYS A 341 10.04 7.93 -0.10
C LYS A 341 10.36 8.69 1.17
N ALA A 342 10.77 9.96 1.05
CA ALA A 342 11.11 10.79 2.21
C ALA A 342 9.91 11.00 3.13
N LEU A 343 8.72 11.28 2.58
CA LEU A 343 7.48 11.40 3.34
C LEU A 343 7.14 10.09 4.09
N GLY A 344 7.26 8.95 3.41
CA GLY A 344 7.00 7.64 4.02
C GLY A 344 7.96 7.34 5.18
N ARG A 345 9.23 7.68 5.03
CA ARG A 345 10.23 7.52 6.11
C ARG A 345 9.90 8.38 7.34
N ASP A 346 9.47 9.63 7.11
CA ASP A 346 9.10 10.54 8.21
C ASP A 346 7.93 10.01 9.01
N VAL A 347 6.86 9.56 8.35
CA VAL A 347 5.69 8.99 9.02
C VAL A 347 6.04 7.69 9.75
N ALA A 348 6.80 6.79 9.14
CA ALA A 348 7.22 5.56 9.79
C ALA A 348 8.08 5.81 11.04
N LYS A 349 8.94 6.82 11.00
CA LYS A 349 9.73 7.25 12.15
C LYS A 349 8.83 7.72 13.30
N LYS A 350 7.85 8.56 13.00
CA LYS A 350 6.87 9.07 13.99
C LYS A 350 6.03 7.92 14.57
N TRP A 351 5.58 7.01 13.71
CA TRP A 351 4.77 5.85 14.11
C TRP A 351 5.56 4.92 15.06
N LEU A 352 6.82 4.60 14.74
CA LEU A 352 7.68 3.79 15.61
C LEU A 352 8.03 4.47 16.93
N ALA A 353 8.14 5.80 16.94
CA ALA A 353 8.38 6.57 18.16
C ALA A 353 7.12 6.73 19.04
N GLY A 354 5.96 6.23 18.61
CA GLY A 354 4.68 6.46 19.30
C GLY A 354 4.22 7.92 19.26
N ALA A 355 4.75 8.70 18.31
CA ALA A 355 4.44 10.12 18.16
C ALA A 355 3.26 10.40 17.20
N THR A 356 2.51 9.37 16.84
CA THR A 356 1.26 9.47 16.06
C THR A 356 0.08 9.47 17.04
N ASP A 357 -0.84 10.42 16.87
CA ASP A 357 -2.02 10.51 17.74
C ASP A 357 -2.82 9.20 17.76
N GLY A 358 -2.83 8.55 18.91
CA GLY A 358 -3.59 7.32 19.15
C GLY A 358 -3.10 6.06 18.43
N GLY A 359 -1.89 6.06 17.87
CA GLY A 359 -1.31 4.91 17.18
C GLY A 359 0.20 4.79 17.37
N GLY A 360 0.76 3.66 16.97
CA GLY A 360 2.20 3.46 16.95
C GLY A 360 2.68 2.08 17.39
N ALA A 361 3.95 1.82 17.19
CA ALA A 361 4.56 0.53 17.51
C ALA A 361 4.46 0.15 19.00
N ALA A 362 4.22 1.11 19.90
CA ALA A 362 4.01 0.86 21.32
C ALA A 362 2.75 0.00 21.59
N HIS A 363 1.77 0.00 20.68
CA HIS A 363 0.54 -0.79 20.79
C HIS A 363 0.69 -2.23 20.28
N LEU A 364 1.78 -2.54 19.56
CA LEU A 364 2.02 -3.89 19.03
C LEU A 364 2.00 -4.94 20.15
N GLY A 365 1.22 -6.00 19.92
CA GLY A 365 1.03 -7.09 20.85
C GLY A 365 0.11 -6.79 22.04
N THR A 366 -0.42 -5.57 22.16
CA THR A 366 -1.23 -5.14 23.32
C THR A 366 -2.63 -4.70 22.96
N SER A 367 -2.79 -3.77 22.02
CA SER A 367 -4.09 -3.20 21.62
C SER A 367 -4.05 -2.69 20.19
N SER A 368 -5.23 -2.55 19.58
CA SER A 368 -5.37 -1.81 18.33
C SER A 368 -5.13 -0.31 18.53
N ASP A 369 -4.72 0.38 17.46
CA ASP A 369 -4.57 1.82 17.47
C ASP A 369 -5.94 2.50 17.67
N THR A 370 -6.02 3.45 18.60
CA THR A 370 -7.27 4.13 18.94
C THR A 370 -7.75 5.08 17.85
N ASN A 371 -6.84 5.64 17.06
CA ASN A 371 -7.16 6.51 15.93
C ASN A 371 -7.89 5.77 14.79
N LEU A 372 -7.75 4.44 14.68
CA LEU A 372 -8.50 3.63 13.71
C LEU A 372 -10.01 3.74 13.91
N VAL A 373 -10.48 3.71 15.19
CA VAL A 373 -11.89 3.87 15.50
C VAL A 373 -12.38 5.24 15.04
N GLN A 374 -11.61 6.29 15.28
CA GLN A 374 -11.96 7.66 14.89
C GLN A 374 -11.96 7.84 13.37
N LEU A 375 -10.96 7.30 12.66
CA LEU A 375 -10.85 7.47 11.21
C LEU A 375 -11.83 6.62 10.40
N PHE A 376 -12.05 5.37 10.82
CA PHE A 376 -12.76 4.39 10.00
C PHE A 376 -14.16 4.06 10.51
N ILE A 377 -14.40 4.14 11.83
CA ILE A 377 -15.66 3.71 12.45
C ILE A 377 -16.59 4.89 12.69
N ASP A 378 -16.09 5.94 13.34
CA ASP A 378 -16.87 7.14 13.67
C ASP A 378 -16.11 8.44 13.35
N PRO A 379 -15.95 8.78 12.05
CA PRO A 379 -15.21 9.97 11.63
C PRO A 379 -15.92 11.30 11.99
N HIS A 380 -17.17 11.24 12.49
CA HIS A 380 -17.95 12.41 12.88
C HIS A 380 -17.85 12.73 14.39
N ARG A 381 -17.22 11.88 15.19
CA ARG A 381 -17.05 12.12 16.61
C ARG A 381 -16.26 13.40 16.85
N ALA A 382 -16.77 14.26 17.73
CA ALA A 382 -16.25 15.62 17.96
C ALA A 382 -14.79 15.66 18.43
N ASP A 383 -14.28 14.55 18.96
CA ASP A 383 -12.93 14.39 19.52
C ASP A 383 -11.92 13.79 18.53
N ALA A 384 -12.26 13.70 17.25
CA ALA A 384 -11.27 13.28 16.24
C ALA A 384 -10.12 14.31 16.24
N PRO A 385 -8.86 13.91 16.55
CA PRO A 385 -7.76 14.84 16.54
C PRO A 385 -7.64 15.48 15.16
N PRO A 386 -7.25 16.76 15.08
CA PRO A 386 -6.90 17.37 13.81
C PRO A 386 -5.79 16.53 13.18
N LEU A 387 -5.91 16.26 11.88
CA LEU A 387 -4.79 15.71 11.12
C LEU A 387 -3.57 16.59 11.45
N PRO A 388 -2.38 16.00 11.72
CA PRO A 388 -1.22 16.78 12.13
C PRO A 388 -1.04 17.94 11.16
N ASP A 389 -1.03 19.16 11.70
CA ASP A 389 -0.85 20.37 10.92
C ASP A 389 0.43 20.23 10.09
N ALA A 390 0.29 20.32 8.78
CA ALA A 390 1.42 20.60 7.91
C ALA A 390 2.10 21.82 8.49
N VAL A 391 3.37 21.69 8.84
CA VAL A 391 4.22 22.71 9.42
C VAL A 391 3.86 24.08 8.82
N GLN A 392 3.35 24.98 9.64
CA GLN A 392 3.14 26.37 9.29
C GLN A 392 4.49 26.96 8.87
N GLY A 393 4.73 27.06 7.59
CA GLY A 393 6.01 27.51 7.00
C GLY A 393 5.85 28.08 5.62
N VAL A 394 4.73 28.73 5.34
CA VAL A 394 4.64 29.64 4.17
C VAL A 394 4.21 31.01 4.69
N GLN A 395 5.19 31.85 4.96
CA GLN A 395 4.96 33.29 5.06
C GLN A 395 4.34 33.77 3.74
N THR A 396 3.09 34.22 3.80
CA THR A 396 2.47 35.00 2.75
C THR A 396 3.28 36.28 2.60
N VAL A 397 4.10 36.39 1.53
CA VAL A 397 4.63 37.64 1.09
C VAL A 397 3.47 38.40 0.45
N SER A 398 2.92 39.38 1.18
CA SER A 398 1.99 40.37 0.64
C SER A 398 2.69 41.14 -0.47
N ALA A 399 2.14 41.05 -1.68
CA ALA A 399 2.51 41.96 -2.75
C ALA A 399 2.02 43.37 -2.38
N GLY A 400 2.98 44.29 -2.22
CA GLY A 400 2.75 45.74 -2.28
C GLY A 400 2.83 46.24 -3.73
#